data_9b6c7f6f2f65e54edaf7675146ded6c8
#
_entry.id   9b6c7f6f2f65e54edaf7675146ded6c8
#
_cell.length_a   1.000
_cell.length_b   1.000
_cell.length_c   1.000
_cell.angle_alpha   90.00
_cell.angle_beta   90.00
_cell.angle_gamma   90.00
#
_symmetry.space_group_name_H-M   'P 1'
#
loop_
_entity.id
_entity.type
_entity.pdbx_description
1 polymer ?
#
loop_
_entity_poly.entity_id
_entity_poly.type
_entity_poly.pdbx_seq_one_letter_code
_entity_poly.pdbx_strand_id
1 'polypeptide(L)'
;IMSDEFERTAGGAVMMDGNKLRDETVARIRGELGAMGSPAVCLATVLVGSDKPSQIYVRMKHRKAEEAGLVSKGVELAETATQAEVEAAVQALVDDPSVHGILVQLPLPDGLDPEPVLALVPPEKDVDGLTERSMGRLVRGVPGHVPATPSGVMRLLDRYGVEISGKRAVVVGRSTLVGLPQVLLLGRKGVDATVTLAHSRTPDMIEVCRDADIIVAAAGQARMITADHVKPGAAVIDVGVSRSEAGIVGDVDFDAVQAVAGAITPMPGGTGPMTIGCLLENTVEAARMLGAI
;
A
#
# COMPACT_ATOMS: atom_id res chain seq x y z
N ILE A 1 0.09 -23.17 9.80
CA ILE A 1 0.40 -24.09 8.67
C ILE A 1 -0.28 -23.49 7.47
N MET A 2 0.51 -22.92 6.53
CA MET A 2 -0.02 -22.39 5.28
C MET A 2 -0.66 -23.53 4.50
N SER A 3 -1.91 -23.33 4.00
CA SER A 3 -2.68 -24.39 3.37
C SER A 3 -2.04 -24.88 2.06
N ASP A 4 -2.24 -26.17 1.73
CA ASP A 4 -1.77 -26.77 0.47
C ASP A 4 -2.50 -26.24 -0.77
N GLU A 5 -3.49 -25.35 -0.60
CA GLU A 5 -4.30 -24.73 -1.65
C GLU A 5 -3.60 -23.57 -2.38
N PHE A 6 -2.47 -23.05 -1.85
CA PHE A 6 -1.82 -21.90 -2.45
C PHE A 6 -0.80 -22.30 -3.49
N GLU A 7 -0.73 -21.50 -4.55
CA GLU A 7 0.30 -21.64 -5.59
C GLU A 7 1.69 -21.46 -4.96
N ARG A 8 2.64 -22.28 -5.43
CA ARG A 8 4.02 -22.23 -4.96
C ARG A 8 4.95 -21.80 -6.08
N THR A 9 6.02 -21.14 -5.70
CA THR A 9 7.11 -20.79 -6.61
C THR A 9 7.91 -22.04 -6.98
N ALA A 10 8.76 -21.93 -7.99
CA ALA A 10 9.70 -23.01 -8.35
C ALA A 10 10.62 -23.42 -7.18
N GLY A 11 10.92 -22.49 -6.26
CA GLY A 11 11.69 -22.73 -5.05
C GLY A 11 10.90 -23.37 -3.90
N GLY A 12 9.58 -23.51 -4.01
CA GLY A 12 8.70 -24.13 -3.02
C GLY A 12 8.01 -23.17 -2.05
N ALA A 13 8.36 -21.88 -2.06
CA ALA A 13 7.66 -20.87 -1.25
C ALA A 13 6.21 -20.68 -1.73
N VAL A 14 5.29 -20.38 -0.80
CA VAL A 14 3.93 -19.93 -1.15
C VAL A 14 4.04 -18.58 -1.86
N MET A 15 3.48 -18.49 -3.07
CA MET A 15 3.44 -17.24 -3.83
C MET A 15 2.27 -16.38 -3.38
N MET A 16 2.57 -15.25 -2.74
CA MET A 16 1.56 -14.30 -2.26
C MET A 16 1.14 -13.36 -3.40
N ASP A 17 0.20 -13.83 -4.24
CA ASP A 17 -0.30 -13.10 -5.42
C ASP A 17 -1.25 -11.97 -5.02
N GLY A 18 -0.78 -10.75 -5.14
CA GLY A 18 -1.55 -9.55 -4.87
C GLY A 18 -2.53 -9.18 -5.99
N ASN A 19 -2.31 -9.61 -7.22
CA ASN A 19 -3.29 -9.41 -8.30
C ASN A 19 -4.58 -10.16 -8.01
N LYS A 20 -4.45 -11.45 -7.65
CA LYS A 20 -5.59 -12.29 -7.30
C LYS A 20 -6.36 -11.68 -6.12
N LEU A 21 -5.67 -11.31 -5.04
CA LEU A 21 -6.31 -10.73 -3.86
C LEU A 21 -6.95 -9.37 -4.15
N ARG A 22 -6.33 -8.51 -4.98
CA ARG A 22 -6.94 -7.27 -5.45
C ARG A 22 -8.25 -7.55 -6.19
N ASP A 23 -8.26 -8.50 -7.11
CA ASP A 23 -9.44 -8.79 -7.92
C ASP A 23 -10.56 -9.41 -7.08
N GLU A 24 -10.24 -10.25 -6.10
CA GLU A 24 -11.17 -10.72 -5.06
C GLU A 24 -11.76 -9.53 -4.27
N THR A 25 -10.93 -8.57 -3.89
CA THR A 25 -11.34 -7.35 -3.16
C THR A 25 -12.28 -6.48 -4.00
N VAL A 26 -11.94 -6.26 -5.27
CA VAL A 26 -12.77 -5.50 -6.23
C VAL A 26 -14.15 -6.16 -6.39
N ALA A 27 -14.18 -7.49 -6.57
CA ALA A 27 -15.43 -8.24 -6.71
C ALA A 27 -16.29 -8.16 -5.44
N ARG A 28 -15.67 -8.23 -4.25
CA ARG A 28 -16.36 -8.10 -2.97
C ARG A 28 -16.97 -6.70 -2.81
N ILE A 29 -16.22 -5.64 -3.08
CA ILE A 29 -16.71 -4.25 -3.00
C ILE A 29 -17.90 -4.08 -3.96
N ARG A 30 -17.78 -4.55 -5.19
CA ARG A 30 -18.87 -4.49 -6.17
C ARG A 30 -20.13 -5.19 -5.67
N GLY A 31 -19.98 -6.36 -5.06
CA GLY A 31 -21.10 -7.11 -4.47
C GLY A 31 -21.75 -6.36 -3.30
N GLU A 32 -20.95 -5.77 -2.41
CA GLU A 32 -21.44 -4.96 -1.28
C GLU A 32 -22.22 -3.73 -1.76
N LEU A 33 -21.66 -2.95 -2.69
CA LEU A 33 -22.35 -1.79 -3.25
C LEU A 33 -23.60 -2.17 -4.02
N GLY A 34 -23.55 -3.27 -4.78
CA GLY A 34 -24.73 -3.80 -5.48
C GLY A 34 -25.88 -4.17 -4.53
N ALA A 35 -25.57 -4.81 -3.40
CA ALA A 35 -26.55 -5.14 -2.37
C ALA A 35 -27.20 -3.92 -1.70
N MET A 36 -26.51 -2.78 -1.70
CA MET A 36 -27.00 -1.49 -1.19
C MET A 36 -27.72 -0.63 -2.25
N GLY A 37 -27.98 -1.18 -3.44
CA GLY A 37 -28.63 -0.46 -4.54
C GLY A 37 -27.66 0.41 -5.37
N SER A 38 -26.39 0.11 -5.35
CA SER A 38 -25.33 0.77 -6.11
C SER A 38 -25.23 2.29 -5.83
N PRO A 39 -25.01 2.68 -4.58
CA PRO A 39 -24.83 4.09 -4.23
C PRO A 39 -23.60 4.68 -4.94
N ALA A 40 -23.65 5.97 -5.27
CA ALA A 40 -22.58 6.67 -5.95
C ALA A 40 -21.42 6.99 -4.98
N VAL A 41 -20.54 6.03 -4.71
CA VAL A 41 -19.30 6.23 -3.93
C VAL A 41 -18.20 6.74 -4.87
N CYS A 42 -17.63 7.91 -4.61
CA CYS A 42 -16.70 8.59 -5.50
C CYS A 42 -15.27 8.62 -4.95
N LEU A 43 -14.31 8.12 -5.74
CA LEU A 43 -12.88 8.31 -5.59
C LEU A 43 -12.41 9.43 -6.52
N ALA A 44 -11.83 10.49 -5.98
CA ALA A 44 -11.16 11.52 -6.75
C ALA A 44 -9.64 11.36 -6.68
N THR A 45 -8.96 11.56 -7.80
CA THR A 45 -7.50 11.58 -7.87
C THR A 45 -7.01 12.90 -8.45
N VAL A 46 -5.91 13.42 -7.90
CA VAL A 46 -5.21 14.58 -8.42
C VAL A 46 -3.86 14.13 -8.95
N LEU A 47 -3.59 14.40 -10.22
CA LEU A 47 -2.32 14.15 -10.89
C LEU A 47 -1.75 15.46 -11.40
N VAL A 48 -0.51 15.78 -11.03
CA VAL A 48 0.19 16.97 -11.50
C VAL A 48 1.37 16.55 -12.36
N GLY A 49 1.44 17.10 -13.57
CA GLY A 49 2.52 16.79 -14.49
C GLY A 49 2.31 15.56 -15.34
N SER A 50 3.40 15.15 -16.01
CA SER A 50 3.38 14.15 -17.08
C SER A 50 4.21 12.91 -16.78
N ASP A 51 4.53 12.63 -15.48
CA ASP A 51 5.28 11.44 -15.10
C ASP A 51 4.54 10.16 -15.54
N LYS A 52 5.14 9.43 -16.48
CA LYS A 52 4.52 8.25 -17.10
C LYS A 52 4.12 7.16 -16.09
N PRO A 53 4.95 6.81 -15.09
CA PRO A 53 4.54 5.89 -14.04
C PRO A 53 3.29 6.33 -13.29
N SER A 54 3.27 7.58 -12.84
CA SER A 54 2.14 8.15 -12.11
C SER A 54 0.85 8.09 -12.94
N GLN A 55 0.94 8.41 -14.23
CA GLN A 55 -0.18 8.29 -15.17
C GLN A 55 -0.68 6.84 -15.30
N ILE A 56 0.23 5.87 -15.36
CA ILE A 56 -0.14 4.44 -15.45
C ILE A 56 -0.84 4.01 -14.18
N TYR A 57 -0.31 4.39 -13.01
CA TYR A 57 -0.91 4.05 -11.71
C TYR A 57 -2.28 4.69 -11.52
N VAL A 58 -2.43 5.96 -11.87
CA VAL A 58 -3.73 6.66 -11.78
C VAL A 58 -4.76 6.02 -12.71
N ARG A 59 -4.41 5.72 -13.95
CA ARG A 59 -5.32 5.00 -14.88
C ARG A 59 -5.74 3.63 -14.34
N MET A 60 -4.82 2.91 -13.71
CA MET A 60 -5.13 1.60 -13.12
C MET A 60 -6.08 1.74 -11.92
N LYS A 61 -5.88 2.77 -11.08
CA LYS A 61 -6.78 3.10 -9.95
C LYS A 61 -8.19 3.42 -10.45
N HIS A 62 -8.31 4.27 -11.47
CA HIS A 62 -9.60 4.60 -12.10
C HIS A 62 -10.32 3.37 -12.64
N ARG A 63 -9.63 2.57 -13.45
CA ARG A 63 -10.21 1.35 -14.01
C ARG A 63 -10.71 0.40 -12.91
N LYS A 64 -9.92 0.17 -11.87
CA LYS A 64 -10.30 -0.74 -10.78
C LYS A 64 -11.41 -0.16 -9.89
N ALA A 65 -11.48 1.17 -9.74
CA ALA A 65 -12.60 1.83 -9.08
C ALA A 65 -13.91 1.60 -9.85
N GLU A 66 -13.91 1.80 -11.15
CA GLU A 66 -15.06 1.55 -12.01
C GLU A 66 -15.48 0.06 -12.02
N GLU A 67 -14.51 -0.87 -12.09
CA GLU A 67 -14.76 -2.31 -11.97
C GLU A 67 -15.40 -2.68 -10.64
N ALA A 68 -15.06 -1.97 -9.56
CA ALA A 68 -15.64 -2.14 -8.23
C ALA A 68 -17.02 -1.46 -8.06
N GLY A 69 -17.49 -0.72 -9.06
CA GLY A 69 -18.75 0.02 -9.02
C GLY A 69 -18.67 1.39 -8.35
N LEU A 70 -17.45 1.94 -8.16
CA LEU A 70 -17.25 3.29 -7.68
C LEU A 70 -17.30 4.29 -8.85
N VAL A 71 -17.70 5.52 -8.52
CA VAL A 71 -17.50 6.67 -9.41
C VAL A 71 -16.04 7.09 -9.32
N SER A 72 -15.43 7.37 -10.47
CA SER A 72 -14.03 7.77 -10.54
C SER A 72 -13.90 9.15 -11.16
N LYS A 73 -13.24 10.09 -10.45
CA LYS A 73 -13.07 11.49 -10.85
C LYS A 73 -11.57 11.82 -10.91
N GLY A 74 -11.06 12.14 -12.10
CA GLY A 74 -9.67 12.56 -12.31
C GLY A 74 -9.56 14.08 -12.42
N VAL A 75 -8.58 14.66 -11.73
CA VAL A 75 -8.14 16.05 -11.92
C VAL A 75 -6.68 16.00 -12.36
N GLU A 76 -6.43 16.46 -13.58
CA GLU A 76 -5.09 16.52 -14.16
C GLU A 76 -4.65 17.97 -14.29
N LEU A 77 -3.49 18.29 -13.73
CA LEU A 77 -2.89 19.62 -13.78
C LEU A 77 -1.58 19.55 -14.56
N ALA A 78 -1.27 20.66 -15.25
CA ALA A 78 -0.01 20.76 -15.99
C ALA A 78 1.20 20.68 -15.07
N GLU A 79 2.34 20.25 -15.59
CA GLU A 79 3.62 20.22 -14.87
C GLU A 79 4.08 21.62 -14.41
N THR A 80 3.57 22.65 -15.09
CA THR A 80 3.82 24.06 -14.77
C THR A 80 2.83 24.65 -13.76
N ALA A 81 1.91 23.84 -13.21
CA ALA A 81 0.95 24.31 -12.23
C ALA A 81 1.65 24.86 -10.99
N THR A 82 1.16 25.97 -10.51
CA THR A 82 1.64 26.59 -9.27
C THR A 82 1.12 25.86 -8.03
N GLN A 83 1.80 26.03 -6.91
CA GLN A 83 1.35 25.51 -5.61
C GLN A 83 -0.11 25.89 -5.33
N ALA A 84 -0.47 27.15 -5.53
CA ALA A 84 -1.82 27.65 -5.29
C ALA A 84 -2.88 27.00 -6.22
N GLU A 85 -2.55 26.69 -7.47
CA GLU A 85 -3.46 25.99 -8.38
C GLU A 85 -3.68 24.54 -7.94
N VAL A 86 -2.63 23.85 -7.46
CA VAL A 86 -2.76 22.49 -6.94
C VAL A 86 -3.60 22.47 -5.67
N GLU A 87 -3.32 23.38 -4.74
CA GLU A 87 -4.10 23.52 -3.51
C GLU A 87 -5.56 23.85 -3.78
N ALA A 88 -5.85 24.77 -4.71
CA ALA A 88 -7.21 25.12 -5.10
C ALA A 88 -7.96 23.94 -5.72
N ALA A 89 -7.29 23.12 -6.54
CA ALA A 89 -7.88 21.92 -7.12
C ALA A 89 -8.23 20.87 -6.03
N VAL A 90 -7.36 20.67 -5.07
CA VAL A 90 -7.63 19.77 -3.94
C VAL A 90 -8.76 20.30 -3.07
N GLN A 91 -8.75 21.60 -2.76
CA GLN A 91 -9.81 22.23 -1.97
C GLN A 91 -11.19 22.11 -2.63
N ALA A 92 -11.26 22.25 -3.95
CA ALA A 92 -12.51 22.06 -4.69
C ALA A 92 -13.06 20.62 -4.56
N LEU A 93 -12.19 19.61 -4.48
CA LEU A 93 -12.58 18.22 -4.22
C LEU A 93 -12.99 18.01 -2.75
N VAL A 94 -12.34 18.70 -1.83
CA VAL A 94 -12.70 18.67 -0.39
C VAL A 94 -14.09 19.21 -0.18
N ASP A 95 -14.45 20.32 -0.85
CA ASP A 95 -15.73 21.01 -0.73
C ASP A 95 -16.86 20.31 -1.52
N ASP A 96 -16.52 19.40 -2.43
CA ASP A 96 -17.52 18.64 -3.21
C ASP A 96 -18.12 17.50 -2.35
N PRO A 97 -19.41 17.59 -1.97
CA PRO A 97 -20.06 16.55 -1.16
C PRO A 97 -20.24 15.22 -1.89
N SER A 98 -20.11 15.18 -3.22
CA SER A 98 -20.17 13.96 -4.01
C SER A 98 -18.84 13.19 -4.01
N VAL A 99 -17.73 13.79 -3.53
CA VAL A 99 -16.41 13.18 -3.42
C VAL A 99 -16.22 12.61 -2.02
N HIS A 100 -16.02 11.30 -1.93
CA HIS A 100 -15.87 10.59 -0.66
C HIS A 100 -14.40 10.30 -0.32
N GLY A 101 -13.58 9.97 -1.31
CA GLY A 101 -12.14 9.76 -1.14
C GLY A 101 -11.32 10.65 -2.06
N ILE A 102 -10.22 11.19 -1.55
CA ILE A 102 -9.28 12.02 -2.30
C ILE A 102 -7.90 11.40 -2.22
N LEU A 103 -7.26 11.27 -3.37
CA LEU A 103 -5.87 10.83 -3.49
C LEU A 103 -5.09 11.85 -4.30
N VAL A 104 -4.02 12.37 -3.72
CA VAL A 104 -3.02 13.17 -4.43
C VAL A 104 -1.89 12.24 -4.86
N GLN A 105 -1.72 12.07 -6.17
CA GLN A 105 -0.68 11.18 -6.69
C GLN A 105 0.70 11.79 -6.50
N LEU A 106 1.52 11.15 -5.69
CA LEU A 106 2.92 11.53 -5.47
C LEU A 106 3.86 10.73 -6.41
N PRO A 107 5.05 11.27 -6.70
CA PRO A 107 5.55 12.59 -6.30
C PRO A 107 4.90 13.74 -7.08
N LEU A 108 4.85 14.93 -6.49
CA LEU A 108 4.57 16.17 -7.22
C LEU A 108 5.81 16.60 -8.03
N PRO A 109 5.63 17.40 -9.09
CA PRO A 109 6.75 18.01 -9.81
C PRO A 109 7.69 18.82 -8.91
N ASP A 110 8.94 18.92 -9.32
CA ASP A 110 9.94 19.71 -8.60
C ASP A 110 9.48 21.15 -8.39
N GLY A 111 9.71 21.67 -7.19
CA GLY A 111 9.31 23.00 -6.78
C GLY A 111 7.93 23.12 -6.14
N LEU A 112 7.14 22.03 -6.12
CA LEU A 112 5.91 21.94 -5.35
C LEU A 112 6.14 21.22 -4.02
N ASP A 113 5.53 21.73 -2.96
CA ASP A 113 5.56 21.13 -1.63
C ASP A 113 4.30 20.26 -1.43
N PRO A 114 4.42 18.93 -1.24
CA PRO A 114 3.27 18.07 -1.03
C PRO A 114 2.60 18.26 0.33
N GLU A 115 3.32 18.71 1.36
CA GLU A 115 2.79 18.78 2.72
C GLU A 115 1.58 19.73 2.85
N PRO A 116 1.61 20.99 2.37
CA PRO A 116 0.46 21.87 2.40
C PRO A 116 -0.72 21.32 1.60
N VAL A 117 -0.46 20.65 0.48
CA VAL A 117 -1.49 20.05 -0.38
C VAL A 117 -2.21 18.91 0.36
N LEU A 118 -1.45 18.00 0.97
CA LEU A 118 -1.98 16.87 1.74
C LEU A 118 -2.75 17.36 2.98
N ALA A 119 -2.28 18.41 3.64
CA ALA A 119 -2.90 18.97 4.83
C ALA A 119 -4.33 19.50 4.60
N LEU A 120 -4.71 19.82 3.36
CA LEU A 120 -6.06 20.22 3.00
C LEU A 120 -7.08 19.07 3.08
N VAL A 121 -6.62 17.83 2.87
CA VAL A 121 -7.51 16.67 2.84
C VAL A 121 -7.96 16.32 4.26
N PRO A 122 -9.27 16.35 4.55
CA PRO A 122 -9.77 15.98 5.87
C PRO A 122 -9.59 14.45 6.08
N PRO A 123 -9.35 14.00 7.33
CA PRO A 123 -9.08 12.59 7.62
C PRO A 123 -10.15 11.62 7.08
N GLU A 124 -11.38 12.07 6.99
CA GLU A 124 -12.52 11.28 6.51
C GLU A 124 -12.46 11.03 5.00
N LYS A 125 -11.78 11.92 4.23
CA LYS A 125 -11.57 11.78 2.78
C LYS A 125 -10.14 11.37 2.41
N ASP A 126 -9.22 11.25 3.38
CA ASP A 126 -7.82 10.84 3.19
C ASP A 126 -7.70 9.33 2.99
N VAL A 127 -8.11 8.85 1.83
CA VAL A 127 -8.17 7.41 1.55
C VAL A 127 -6.80 6.77 1.32
N ASP A 128 -5.76 7.56 1.14
CA ASP A 128 -4.37 7.08 1.11
C ASP A 128 -3.75 6.99 2.51
N GLY A 129 -4.37 7.64 3.51
CA GLY A 129 -3.99 7.56 4.92
C GLY A 129 -2.69 8.28 5.26
N LEU A 130 -2.27 9.27 4.47
CA LEU A 130 -0.94 9.89 4.53
C LEU A 130 -0.90 11.23 5.26
N THR A 131 -2.05 11.82 5.57
CA THR A 131 -2.07 13.10 6.30
C THR A 131 -1.56 12.94 7.73
N GLU A 132 -1.03 14.01 8.32
CA GLU A 132 -0.61 14.01 9.72
C GLU A 132 -1.72 13.53 10.67
N ARG A 133 -2.98 13.89 10.37
CA ARG A 133 -4.14 13.50 11.17
C ARG A 133 -4.42 12.00 11.07
N SER A 134 -4.36 11.41 9.88
CA SER A 134 -4.52 9.96 9.68
C SER A 134 -3.39 9.19 10.33
N MET A 135 -2.14 9.63 10.17
CA MET A 135 -0.99 9.04 10.84
C MET A 135 -1.08 9.18 12.37
N GLY A 136 -1.54 10.31 12.88
CA GLY A 136 -1.79 10.50 14.31
C GLY A 136 -2.85 9.54 14.85
N ARG A 137 -3.93 9.29 14.11
CA ARG A 137 -4.96 8.29 14.44
C ARG A 137 -4.37 6.89 14.47
N LEU A 138 -3.55 6.52 13.48
CA LEU A 138 -2.87 5.23 13.43
C LEU A 138 -1.97 5.00 14.66
N VAL A 139 -1.14 5.98 15.01
CA VAL A 139 -0.26 5.92 16.20
C VAL A 139 -1.08 5.72 17.48
N ARG A 140 -2.22 6.41 17.60
CA ARG A 140 -3.09 6.34 18.79
C ARG A 140 -4.00 5.13 18.80
N GLY A 141 -4.05 4.34 17.74
CA GLY A 141 -4.95 3.20 17.61
C GLY A 141 -6.44 3.58 17.61
N VAL A 142 -6.79 4.80 17.17
CA VAL A 142 -8.18 5.25 17.02
C VAL A 142 -8.65 5.04 15.57
N PRO A 143 -9.97 4.89 15.32
CA PRO A 143 -10.51 4.66 13.98
C PRO A 143 -10.09 5.74 12.98
N GLY A 144 -9.74 5.34 11.79
CA GLY A 144 -9.33 6.22 10.69
C GLY A 144 -8.75 5.41 9.53
N HIS A 145 -8.51 6.09 8.43
CA HIS A 145 -7.86 5.44 7.28
C HIS A 145 -6.42 5.08 7.61
N VAL A 146 -6.01 3.93 7.12
CA VAL A 146 -4.65 3.39 7.27
C VAL A 146 -3.97 3.48 5.91
N PRO A 147 -2.67 3.80 5.86
CA PRO A 147 -1.93 3.86 4.59
C PRO A 147 -2.16 2.62 3.73
N ALA A 148 -2.52 2.84 2.46
CA ALA A 148 -3.00 1.78 1.58
C ALA A 148 -1.97 0.68 1.32
N THR A 149 -0.69 1.03 1.11
CA THR A 149 0.37 0.04 0.88
C THR A 149 0.65 -0.82 2.11
N PRO A 150 0.86 -0.28 3.31
CA PRO A 150 0.97 -1.09 4.53
C PRO A 150 -0.26 -1.95 4.81
N SER A 151 -1.47 -1.44 4.54
CA SER A 151 -2.69 -2.24 4.62
C SER A 151 -2.65 -3.42 3.66
N GLY A 152 -2.15 -3.22 2.45
CA GLY A 152 -1.97 -4.28 1.45
C GLY A 152 -1.04 -5.40 1.94
N VAL A 153 0.06 -5.05 2.61
CA VAL A 153 0.96 -6.01 3.26
C VAL A 153 0.20 -6.83 4.30
N MET A 154 -0.57 -6.17 5.18
CA MET A 154 -1.35 -6.86 6.21
C MET A 154 -2.40 -7.80 5.59
N ARG A 155 -3.07 -7.38 4.50
CA ARG A 155 -4.04 -8.22 3.76
C ARG A 155 -3.38 -9.44 3.14
N LEU A 156 -2.18 -9.30 2.58
CA LEU A 156 -1.42 -10.43 2.03
C LEU A 156 -1.04 -11.42 3.13
N LEU A 157 -0.50 -10.96 4.25
CA LEU A 157 -0.14 -11.82 5.38
C LEU A 157 -1.36 -12.60 5.89
N ASP A 158 -2.50 -11.94 6.08
CA ASP A 158 -3.75 -12.56 6.52
C ASP A 158 -4.27 -13.59 5.50
N ARG A 159 -4.38 -13.21 4.23
CA ARG A 159 -4.92 -14.06 3.15
C ARG A 159 -4.15 -15.36 2.98
N TYR A 160 -2.84 -15.30 3.15
CA TYR A 160 -1.96 -16.46 3.00
C TYR A 160 -1.64 -17.17 4.31
N GLY A 161 -2.35 -16.81 5.40
CA GLY A 161 -2.26 -17.50 6.69
C GLY A 161 -0.90 -17.35 7.38
N VAL A 162 -0.21 -16.25 7.16
CA VAL A 162 1.04 -15.95 7.86
C VAL A 162 0.72 -15.53 9.30
N GLU A 163 1.14 -16.33 10.25
CA GLU A 163 0.98 -16.01 11.67
C GLU A 163 1.85 -14.82 12.05
N ILE A 164 1.26 -13.81 12.70
CA ILE A 164 1.96 -12.56 13.07
C ILE A 164 2.17 -12.46 14.57
N SER A 165 1.17 -12.86 15.37
CA SER A 165 1.22 -12.73 16.82
C SER A 165 2.39 -13.52 17.44
N GLY A 166 3.20 -12.83 18.24
CA GLY A 166 4.39 -13.39 18.88
C GLY A 166 5.58 -13.59 17.95
N LYS A 167 5.47 -13.23 16.65
CA LYS A 167 6.55 -13.37 15.66
C LYS A 167 7.51 -12.18 15.68
N ARG A 168 8.71 -12.40 15.20
CA ARG A 168 9.70 -11.36 14.95
C ARG A 168 9.52 -10.84 13.53
N ALA A 169 9.25 -9.55 13.38
CA ALA A 169 9.16 -8.89 12.09
C ALA A 169 10.29 -7.87 11.93
N VAL A 170 10.87 -7.81 10.75
CA VAL A 170 11.82 -6.77 10.37
C VAL A 170 11.23 -5.97 9.22
N VAL A 171 11.14 -4.67 9.40
CA VAL A 171 10.76 -3.72 8.34
C VAL A 171 12.01 -2.99 7.90
N VAL A 172 12.42 -3.20 6.65
CA VAL A 172 13.61 -2.57 6.06
C VAL A 172 13.18 -1.36 5.25
N GLY A 173 13.41 -0.18 5.79
CA GLY A 173 12.95 1.11 5.26
C GLY A 173 12.09 1.86 6.28
N ARG A 174 12.20 3.21 6.27
CA ARG A 174 11.55 4.07 7.28
C ARG A 174 10.82 5.27 6.69
N SER A 175 10.30 5.11 5.47
CA SER A 175 9.47 6.15 4.86
C SER A 175 8.16 6.32 5.62
N THR A 176 7.59 7.52 5.57
CA THR A 176 6.26 7.82 6.11
C THR A 176 5.15 7.13 5.31
N LEU A 177 5.43 6.80 4.03
CA LEU A 177 4.50 6.11 3.14
C LEU A 177 4.33 4.62 3.51
N VAL A 178 5.41 3.93 3.90
CA VAL A 178 5.40 2.47 4.08
C VAL A 178 6.05 2.04 5.39
N GLY A 179 7.34 2.31 5.58
CA GLY A 179 8.11 1.69 6.67
C GLY A 179 7.57 2.02 8.05
N LEU A 180 7.38 3.29 8.38
CA LEU A 180 6.86 3.70 9.68
C LEU A 180 5.44 3.19 9.95
N PRO A 181 4.45 3.38 9.06
CA PRO A 181 3.12 2.83 9.30
C PRO A 181 3.11 1.30 9.34
N GLN A 182 3.99 0.61 8.60
CA GLN A 182 4.09 -0.85 8.66
C GLN A 182 4.54 -1.35 10.04
N VAL A 183 5.53 -0.68 10.64
CA VAL A 183 5.96 -0.98 12.02
C VAL A 183 4.80 -0.84 13.01
N LEU A 184 4.01 0.24 12.88
CA LEU A 184 2.86 0.47 13.73
C LEU A 184 1.78 -0.60 13.56
N LEU A 185 1.49 -1.02 12.33
CA LEU A 185 0.49 -2.05 12.05
C LEU A 185 0.88 -3.42 12.58
N LEU A 186 2.12 -3.83 12.39
CA LEU A 186 2.61 -5.13 12.87
C LEU A 186 2.73 -5.18 14.39
N GLY A 187 3.18 -4.07 15.02
CA GLY A 187 3.41 -4.02 16.47
C GLY A 187 2.20 -3.64 17.31
N ARG A 188 1.07 -3.22 16.69
CA ARG A 188 -0.10 -2.79 17.47
C ARG A 188 -0.73 -3.91 18.27
N LYS A 189 -1.39 -3.55 19.39
CA LYS A 189 -2.16 -4.48 20.21
C LYS A 189 -3.21 -5.24 19.36
N GLY A 190 -3.21 -6.56 19.48
CA GLY A 190 -4.11 -7.46 18.75
C GLY A 190 -3.50 -7.99 17.44
N VAL A 191 -2.36 -7.46 16.99
CA VAL A 191 -1.50 -8.02 15.94
C VAL A 191 -0.24 -8.62 16.56
N ASP A 192 0.38 -7.88 17.48
CA ASP A 192 1.32 -8.36 18.51
C ASP A 192 2.64 -8.96 17.97
N ALA A 193 3.17 -8.47 16.84
CA ALA A 193 4.52 -8.80 16.43
C ALA A 193 5.56 -8.00 17.25
N THR A 194 6.74 -8.59 17.46
CA THR A 194 7.92 -7.83 17.86
C THR A 194 8.61 -7.29 16.64
N VAL A 195 8.64 -5.96 16.47
CA VAL A 195 9.07 -5.32 15.21
C VAL A 195 10.41 -4.62 15.37
N THR A 196 11.34 -4.93 14.49
CA THR A 196 12.59 -4.19 14.30
C THR A 196 12.49 -3.32 13.07
N LEU A 197 12.75 -2.01 13.21
CA LEU A 197 12.88 -1.08 12.11
C LEU A 197 14.34 -0.99 11.69
N ALA A 198 14.65 -1.43 10.48
CA ALA A 198 15.99 -1.41 9.91
C ALA A 198 16.09 -0.41 8.75
N HIS A 199 17.27 0.14 8.53
CA HIS A 199 17.51 1.19 7.53
C HIS A 199 19.00 1.23 7.11
N SER A 200 19.37 2.10 6.18
CA SER A 200 20.72 2.23 5.62
C SER A 200 21.87 2.47 6.64
N ARG A 201 21.53 2.77 7.89
CA ARG A 201 22.50 2.93 8.99
C ARG A 201 22.47 1.78 9.99
N THR A 202 21.63 0.77 9.76
CA THR A 202 21.58 -0.42 10.59
C THR A 202 22.84 -1.24 10.32
N PRO A 203 23.68 -1.52 11.32
CA PRO A 203 24.81 -2.42 11.15
C PRO A 203 24.31 -3.86 10.98
N ASP A 204 25.13 -4.68 10.37
CA ASP A 204 24.91 -6.14 10.28
C ASP A 204 23.48 -6.52 9.81
N MET A 205 23.00 -5.89 8.72
CA MET A 205 21.64 -6.05 8.19
C MET A 205 21.27 -7.53 7.99
N ILE A 206 22.21 -8.35 7.55
CA ILE A 206 22.00 -9.80 7.38
C ILE A 206 21.62 -10.46 8.71
N GLU A 207 22.35 -10.16 9.77
CA GLU A 207 22.11 -10.71 11.12
C GLU A 207 20.74 -10.28 11.65
N VAL A 208 20.40 -8.98 11.46
CA VAL A 208 19.11 -8.42 11.90
C VAL A 208 17.94 -9.10 11.19
N CYS A 209 18.06 -9.38 9.89
CA CYS A 209 17.00 -10.01 9.10
C CYS A 209 16.93 -11.54 9.30
N ARG A 210 18.05 -12.21 9.52
CA ARG A 210 18.15 -13.67 9.58
C ARG A 210 17.30 -14.32 10.68
N ASP A 211 17.01 -13.60 11.75
CA ASP A 211 16.18 -14.07 12.86
C ASP A 211 14.68 -13.77 12.69
N ALA A 212 14.31 -13.03 11.63
CA ALA A 212 12.95 -12.62 11.41
C ALA A 212 12.08 -13.75 10.85
N ASP A 213 10.86 -13.85 11.37
CA ASP A 213 9.80 -14.70 10.82
C ASP A 213 9.08 -14.02 9.66
N ILE A 214 9.10 -12.66 9.66
CA ILE A 214 8.49 -11.81 8.64
C ILE A 214 9.48 -10.71 8.26
N ILE A 215 9.75 -10.54 6.97
CA ILE A 215 10.56 -9.45 6.43
C ILE A 215 9.70 -8.62 5.49
N VAL A 216 9.61 -7.32 5.74
CA VAL A 216 9.01 -6.35 4.82
C VAL A 216 10.10 -5.47 4.24
N ALA A 217 10.42 -5.66 2.97
CA ALA A 217 11.44 -4.92 2.25
C ALA A 217 10.83 -3.67 1.59
N ALA A 218 11.18 -2.49 2.09
CA ALA A 218 10.64 -1.20 1.67
C ALA A 218 11.72 -0.09 1.65
N ALA A 219 12.92 -0.44 1.21
CA ALA A 219 14.08 0.46 1.18
C ALA A 219 14.25 1.21 -0.16
N GLY A 220 13.58 0.73 -1.24
CA GLY A 220 13.78 1.26 -2.58
C GLY A 220 15.17 0.96 -3.16
N GLN A 221 15.76 -0.15 -2.75
CA GLN A 221 17.07 -0.60 -3.22
C GLN A 221 16.97 -1.99 -3.86
N ALA A 222 17.12 -2.04 -5.16
CA ALA A 222 16.95 -3.24 -5.95
C ALA A 222 17.77 -4.44 -5.42
N ARG A 223 17.09 -5.57 -5.19
CA ARG A 223 17.64 -6.87 -4.81
C ARG A 223 18.56 -6.87 -3.57
N MET A 224 18.34 -5.93 -2.64
CA MET A 224 19.18 -5.85 -1.44
C MET A 224 18.95 -7.02 -0.47
N ILE A 225 17.74 -7.59 -0.44
CA ILE A 225 17.42 -8.75 0.38
C ILE A 225 17.71 -10.02 -0.39
N THR A 226 18.75 -10.70 0.01
CA THR A 226 19.22 -11.97 -0.58
C THR A 226 18.85 -13.17 0.30
N ALA A 227 19.12 -14.39 -0.14
CA ALA A 227 18.89 -15.60 0.64
C ALA A 227 19.59 -15.57 2.01
N ASP A 228 20.76 -14.91 2.13
CA ASP A 228 21.50 -14.81 3.38
C ASP A 228 20.78 -13.98 4.46
N HIS A 229 19.85 -13.11 4.06
CA HIS A 229 19.01 -12.32 4.96
C HIS A 229 17.81 -13.10 5.51
N VAL A 230 17.46 -14.25 4.92
CA VAL A 230 16.17 -14.87 5.14
C VAL A 230 16.31 -16.14 5.98
N LYS A 231 15.59 -16.17 7.10
CA LYS A 231 15.39 -17.38 7.89
C LYS A 231 14.62 -18.42 7.07
N PRO A 232 15.05 -19.70 7.04
CA PRO A 232 14.26 -20.73 6.39
C PRO A 232 12.81 -20.77 6.88
N GLY A 233 11.87 -20.67 5.93
CA GLY A 233 10.43 -20.65 6.21
C GLY A 233 9.84 -19.28 6.54
N ALA A 234 10.62 -18.20 6.57
CA ALA A 234 10.11 -16.85 6.80
C ALA A 234 9.19 -16.36 5.68
N ALA A 235 8.27 -15.45 6.01
CA ALA A 235 7.49 -14.71 5.02
C ALA A 235 8.25 -13.46 4.57
N VAL A 236 8.40 -13.26 3.26
CA VAL A 236 9.13 -12.13 2.67
C VAL A 236 8.20 -11.33 1.78
N ILE A 237 7.98 -10.07 2.16
CA ILE A 237 7.09 -9.15 1.47
C ILE A 237 7.91 -8.05 0.82
N ASP A 238 7.92 -8.01 -0.49
CA ASP A 238 8.59 -6.99 -1.28
C ASP A 238 7.64 -5.83 -1.56
N VAL A 239 7.99 -4.65 -1.09
CA VAL A 239 7.29 -3.39 -1.34
C VAL A 239 8.12 -2.46 -2.21
N GLY A 240 9.41 -2.74 -2.32
CA GLY A 240 10.34 -1.94 -3.10
C GLY A 240 9.97 -1.90 -4.58
N VAL A 241 10.16 -0.75 -5.20
CA VAL A 241 9.99 -0.56 -6.64
C VAL A 241 11.19 0.19 -7.19
N SER A 242 11.97 -0.50 -7.97
CA SER A 242 13.13 0.07 -8.69
C SER A 242 13.02 -0.24 -10.17
N ARG A 243 13.63 0.61 -11.00
CA ARG A 243 13.70 0.39 -12.45
C ARG A 243 15.06 -0.18 -12.82
N SER A 244 15.05 -1.20 -13.65
CA SER A 244 16.23 -1.78 -14.28
C SER A 244 16.02 -1.81 -15.80
N GLU A 245 17.06 -2.15 -16.55
CA GLU A 245 16.96 -2.40 -18.00
C GLU A 245 16.00 -3.55 -18.34
N ALA A 246 15.83 -4.50 -17.41
CA ALA A 246 14.93 -5.64 -17.55
C ALA A 246 13.47 -5.32 -17.13
N GLY A 247 13.19 -4.11 -16.67
CA GLY A 247 11.85 -3.70 -16.21
C GLY A 247 11.80 -3.31 -14.73
N ILE A 248 10.66 -3.54 -14.09
CA ILE A 248 10.45 -3.26 -12.67
C ILE A 248 11.04 -4.41 -11.85
N VAL A 249 11.86 -4.06 -10.85
CA VAL A 249 12.42 -4.99 -9.86
C VAL A 249 12.14 -4.49 -8.46
N GLY A 250 12.03 -5.41 -7.52
CA GLY A 250 11.83 -5.11 -6.11
C GLY A 250 13.12 -5.04 -5.31
N ASP A 251 12.98 -4.90 -4.01
CA ASP A 251 14.08 -4.90 -3.05
C ASP A 251 14.56 -6.33 -2.73
N VAL A 252 13.79 -7.35 -3.10
CA VAL A 252 14.11 -8.76 -2.84
C VAL A 252 14.72 -9.41 -4.08
N ASP A 253 15.80 -10.15 -3.90
CA ASP A 253 16.32 -11.07 -4.92
C ASP A 253 15.42 -12.31 -4.96
N PHE A 254 14.31 -12.19 -5.71
CA PHE A 254 13.25 -13.18 -5.76
C PHE A 254 13.77 -14.59 -6.09
N ASP A 255 14.65 -14.68 -7.06
CA ASP A 255 15.16 -15.98 -7.54
C ASP A 255 15.95 -16.73 -6.47
N ALA A 256 16.75 -16.00 -5.69
CA ALA A 256 17.53 -16.58 -4.60
C ALA A 256 16.65 -16.84 -3.36
N VAL A 257 15.75 -15.93 -3.03
CA VAL A 257 14.97 -15.96 -1.78
C VAL A 257 13.84 -17.00 -1.83
N GLN A 258 13.21 -17.23 -2.98
CA GLN A 258 12.12 -18.20 -3.12
C GLN A 258 12.48 -19.64 -2.71
N ALA A 259 13.76 -19.98 -2.69
CA ALA A 259 14.23 -21.32 -2.29
C ALA A 259 14.36 -21.46 -0.76
N VAL A 260 14.34 -20.34 -0.01
CA VAL A 260 14.55 -20.30 1.45
C VAL A 260 13.27 -19.85 2.17
N ALA A 261 12.54 -18.92 1.61
CA ALA A 261 11.31 -18.38 2.18
C ALA A 261 10.20 -19.45 2.27
N GLY A 262 9.34 -19.32 3.27
CA GLY A 262 8.09 -20.08 3.35
C GLY A 262 6.98 -19.48 2.50
N ALA A 263 6.95 -18.13 2.42
CA ALA A 263 6.05 -17.37 1.55
C ALA A 263 6.78 -16.13 1.02
N ILE A 264 6.43 -15.73 -0.20
CA ILE A 264 7.09 -14.59 -0.86
C ILE A 264 6.11 -13.87 -1.80
N THR A 265 6.18 -12.55 -1.86
CA THR A 265 5.45 -11.78 -2.88
C THR A 265 6.23 -11.71 -4.19
N PRO A 266 5.59 -11.88 -5.36
CA PRO A 266 6.24 -11.61 -6.64
C PRO A 266 6.38 -10.10 -6.89
N MET A 267 7.38 -9.72 -7.69
CA MET A 267 7.53 -8.35 -8.17
C MET A 267 7.77 -8.37 -9.70
N PRO A 268 6.85 -7.80 -10.49
CA PRO A 268 5.57 -7.20 -10.12
C PRO A 268 4.50 -8.24 -9.71
N GLY A 269 3.41 -7.75 -9.09
CA GLY A 269 2.24 -8.58 -8.82
C GLY A 269 1.94 -8.88 -7.34
N GLY A 270 2.84 -8.51 -6.44
CA GLY A 270 2.66 -8.66 -4.99
C GLY A 270 1.94 -7.46 -4.34
N THR A 271 2.69 -6.62 -3.64
CA THR A 271 2.13 -5.54 -2.81
C THR A 271 1.47 -4.42 -3.62
N GLY A 272 2.04 -4.04 -4.78
CA GLY A 272 1.52 -2.95 -5.59
C GLY A 272 0.03 -3.07 -5.97
N PRO A 273 -0.45 -4.21 -6.49
CA PRO A 273 -1.87 -4.42 -6.75
C PRO A 273 -2.75 -4.24 -5.51
N MET A 274 -2.29 -4.69 -4.34
CA MET A 274 -3.04 -4.58 -3.09
C MET A 274 -3.16 -3.15 -2.58
N THR A 275 -2.22 -2.27 -2.91
CA THR A 275 -2.35 -0.82 -2.65
C THR A 275 -3.64 -0.28 -3.28
N ILE A 276 -3.95 -0.71 -4.51
CA ILE A 276 -5.19 -0.31 -5.19
C ILE A 276 -6.41 -0.91 -4.46
N GLY A 277 -6.39 -2.20 -4.13
CA GLY A 277 -7.48 -2.83 -3.41
C GLY A 277 -7.80 -2.12 -2.10
N CYS A 278 -6.80 -1.82 -1.29
CA CYS A 278 -6.96 -1.13 -0.01
C CYS A 278 -7.41 0.34 -0.18
N LEU A 279 -6.96 1.03 -1.23
CA LEU A 279 -7.46 2.36 -1.57
C LEU A 279 -8.97 2.36 -1.83
N LEU A 280 -9.47 1.36 -2.55
CA LEU A 280 -10.90 1.23 -2.82
C LEU A 280 -11.69 0.87 -1.55
N GLU A 281 -11.16 -0.01 -0.69
CA GLU A 281 -11.73 -0.29 0.64
C GLU A 281 -11.84 0.99 1.47
N ASN A 282 -10.77 1.78 1.53
CA ASN A 282 -10.75 3.06 2.25
C ASN A 282 -11.77 4.05 1.66
N THR A 283 -11.98 4.04 0.33
CA THR A 283 -12.97 4.93 -0.31
C THR A 283 -14.41 4.56 0.08
N VAL A 284 -14.71 3.28 0.16
CA VAL A 284 -16.02 2.81 0.65
C VAL A 284 -16.20 3.15 2.12
N GLU A 285 -15.17 2.96 2.94
CA GLU A 285 -15.20 3.32 4.35
C GLU A 285 -15.35 4.83 4.55
N ALA A 286 -14.70 5.64 3.72
CA ALA A 286 -14.89 7.09 3.69
C ALA A 286 -16.34 7.49 3.46
N ALA A 287 -17.02 6.84 2.51
CA ALA A 287 -18.44 7.06 2.26
C ALA A 287 -19.32 6.71 3.48
N ARG A 288 -18.98 5.63 4.22
CA ARG A 288 -19.64 5.28 5.48
C ARG A 288 -19.39 6.34 6.56
N MET A 289 -18.14 6.75 6.74
CA MET A 289 -17.77 7.78 7.74
C MET A 289 -18.45 9.12 7.48
N LEU A 290 -18.71 9.44 6.22
CA LEU A 290 -19.42 10.65 5.78
C LEU A 290 -20.95 10.49 5.79
N GLY A 291 -21.46 9.30 6.10
CA GLY A 291 -22.90 9.01 6.12
C GLY A 291 -23.56 8.99 4.73
N ALA A 292 -22.77 8.72 3.69
CA ALA A 292 -23.27 8.63 2.32
C ALA A 292 -23.83 7.23 1.98
N ILE A 293 -23.41 6.21 2.74
CA ILE A 293 -23.89 4.82 2.64
C ILE A 293 -23.98 4.17 4.01
#